data_effcf1cac48512f0e5a0f667b6d679cf
#
_entry.id   effcf1cac48512f0e5a0f667b6d679cf
#
_cell.length_a   1.000
_cell.length_b   1.000
_cell.length_c   1.000
_cell.angle_alpha   90.00
_cell.angle_beta   90.00
_cell.angle_gamma   90.00
#
_symmetry.space_group_name_H-M   'P 1'
#
loop_
_entity.id
_entity.type
_entity.pdbx_description
1 polymer ?
#
loop_
_entity_poly.entity_id
_entity_poly.type
_entity_poly.pdbx_seq_one_letter_code
_entity_poly.pdbx_strand_id
1 'polypeptide(L)'
;MNAVKASFVLALAGLLANAAWAAFEITPAMQTEISRQTEVVKAWAANPAIVKAVLAQNEKGPIPGMDNAKWKTVRRSEELIRDLIGNEAGRFLTRKIEESGGVFARAFLSAARGEKVAFNEKTISYLHKGQAKFDVPMSTGKTWQGPPELDEITQVHHVQIAAPVLSGGRPVGVLVVGVNLAKLMKK
;
A
#
# COMPACT_ATOMS: atom_id res chain seq x y z
N MET A 1 65.99 33.85 32.60
CA MET A 1 64.68 34.48 32.35
C MET A 1 64.03 33.74 31.18
N ASN A 2 63.27 32.70 31.46
CA ASN A 2 62.62 31.90 30.43
C ASN A 2 61.10 31.99 30.62
N ALA A 3 60.44 32.64 29.67
CA ALA A 3 58.99 32.78 29.65
C ALA A 3 58.35 31.51 29.03
N VAL A 4 57.58 30.79 29.83
CA VAL A 4 56.77 29.68 29.43
C VAL A 4 55.45 30.20 28.77
N LYS A 5 55.25 29.97 27.50
CA LYS A 5 53.99 30.25 26.80
C LYS A 5 53.03 29.09 27.01
N ALA A 6 51.95 29.34 27.77
CA ALA A 6 50.86 28.39 27.92
C ALA A 6 49.92 28.52 26.71
N SER A 7 49.84 27.46 25.91
CA SER A 7 48.87 27.35 24.82
C SER A 7 47.54 26.78 25.36
N PHE A 8 46.50 27.59 25.35
CA PHE A 8 45.12 27.15 25.63
C PHE A 8 44.56 26.49 24.41
N VAL A 9 44.34 25.19 24.47
CA VAL A 9 43.60 24.43 23.44
C VAL A 9 42.13 24.45 23.83
N LEU A 10 41.31 25.20 23.08
CA LEU A 10 39.86 25.23 23.23
C LEU A 10 39.32 24.00 22.53
N ALA A 11 38.88 22.96 23.25
CA ALA A 11 38.16 21.83 22.73
C ALA A 11 36.69 22.22 22.47
N LEU A 12 36.35 22.48 21.22
CA LEU A 12 34.97 22.70 20.77
C LEU A 12 34.27 21.34 20.67
N ALA A 13 33.58 20.92 21.74
CA ALA A 13 32.73 19.73 21.70
C ALA A 13 31.48 20.07 20.88
N GLY A 14 31.48 19.64 19.61
CA GLY A 14 30.31 19.72 18.75
C GLY A 14 29.22 18.77 19.25
N LEU A 15 28.14 19.30 19.81
CA LEU A 15 26.89 18.56 20.02
C LEU A 15 26.31 18.26 18.65
N LEU A 16 26.51 17.03 18.14
CA LEU A 16 25.72 16.48 17.07
C LEU A 16 24.35 16.15 17.65
N ALA A 17 23.42 17.10 17.53
CA ALA A 17 22.00 16.80 17.75
C ALA A 17 21.55 15.81 16.67
N ASN A 18 21.53 14.52 17.01
CA ASN A 18 20.80 13.53 16.25
C ASN A 18 19.31 13.89 16.37
N ALA A 19 18.77 14.57 15.38
CA ALA A 19 17.33 14.65 15.18
C ALA A 19 16.88 13.22 14.83
N ALA A 20 16.59 12.43 15.85
CA ALA A 20 15.85 11.19 15.69
C ALA A 20 14.51 11.59 15.08
N TRP A 21 14.30 11.27 13.82
CA TRP A 21 12.99 11.37 13.18
C TRP A 21 12.08 10.45 13.99
N ALA A 22 11.20 11.05 14.80
CA ALA A 22 10.25 10.29 15.59
C ALA A 22 9.41 9.47 14.61
N ALA A 23 9.52 8.15 14.67
CA ALA A 23 8.70 7.27 13.87
C ALA A 23 7.24 7.58 14.19
N PHE A 24 6.40 7.71 13.15
CA PHE A 24 4.97 7.95 13.37
C PHE A 24 4.38 6.78 14.17
N GLU A 25 3.83 7.08 15.34
CA GLU A 25 3.27 6.07 16.23
C GLU A 25 1.76 5.96 16.04
N ILE A 26 1.29 4.73 15.84
CA ILE A 26 -0.14 4.43 15.79
C ILE A 26 -0.67 4.35 17.23
N THR A 27 -1.50 5.30 17.62
CA THR A 27 -2.15 5.30 18.93
C THR A 27 -3.20 4.18 19.04
N PRO A 28 -3.60 3.75 20.25
CA PRO A 28 -4.67 2.76 20.43
C PRO A 28 -6.00 3.16 19.76
N ALA A 29 -6.35 4.44 19.78
CA ALA A 29 -7.54 4.95 19.11
C ALA A 29 -7.44 4.82 17.59
N MET A 30 -6.27 5.14 17.00
CA MET A 30 -6.00 4.94 15.58
C MET A 30 -6.07 3.46 15.21
N GLN A 31 -5.49 2.58 16.03
CA GLN A 31 -5.53 1.14 15.78
C GLN A 31 -6.96 0.59 15.80
N THR A 32 -7.80 1.08 16.70
CA THR A 32 -9.22 0.71 16.74
C THR A 32 -9.93 1.09 15.44
N GLU A 33 -9.67 2.30 14.93
CA GLU A 33 -10.27 2.75 13.68
C GLU A 33 -9.70 2.01 12.46
N ILE A 34 -8.39 1.74 12.43
CA ILE A 34 -7.77 0.89 11.38
C ILE A 34 -8.42 -0.51 11.37
N SER A 35 -8.67 -1.09 12.53
CA SER A 35 -9.35 -2.39 12.64
C SER A 35 -10.76 -2.35 12.05
N ARG A 36 -11.50 -1.26 12.26
CA ARG A 36 -12.81 -1.04 11.63
C ARG A 36 -12.68 -0.95 10.10
N GLN A 37 -11.71 -0.20 9.60
CA GLN A 37 -11.46 -0.11 8.15
C GLN A 37 -11.00 -1.45 7.56
N THR A 38 -10.33 -2.28 8.34
CA THR A 38 -9.96 -3.64 7.92
C THR A 38 -11.20 -4.49 7.58
N GLU A 39 -12.27 -4.40 8.36
CA GLU A 39 -13.51 -5.12 8.05
C GLU A 39 -14.17 -4.58 6.76
N VAL A 40 -14.08 -3.28 6.49
CA VAL A 40 -14.54 -2.70 5.23
C VAL A 40 -13.74 -3.25 4.04
N VAL A 41 -12.42 -3.31 4.14
CA VAL A 41 -11.55 -3.86 3.08
C VAL A 41 -11.82 -5.35 2.86
N LYS A 42 -12.07 -6.13 3.91
CA LYS A 42 -12.49 -7.54 3.81
C LYS A 42 -13.80 -7.69 3.05
N ALA A 43 -14.78 -6.83 3.35
CA ALA A 43 -16.05 -6.83 2.63
C ALA A 43 -15.88 -6.49 1.15
N TRP A 44 -14.96 -5.56 0.80
CA TRP A 44 -14.63 -5.29 -0.61
C TRP A 44 -13.96 -6.48 -1.28
N ALA A 45 -13.03 -7.15 -0.60
CA ALA A 45 -12.35 -8.34 -1.13
C ALA A 45 -13.34 -9.49 -1.40
N ALA A 46 -14.42 -9.59 -0.63
CA ALA A 46 -15.48 -10.58 -0.79
C ALA A 46 -16.54 -10.19 -1.85
N ASN A 47 -16.45 -8.98 -2.44
CA ASN A 47 -17.42 -8.54 -3.44
C ASN A 47 -17.38 -9.44 -4.70
N PRO A 48 -18.54 -9.86 -5.24
CA PRO A 48 -18.58 -10.74 -6.42
C PRO A 48 -17.79 -10.22 -7.62
N ALA A 49 -17.79 -8.90 -7.87
CA ALA A 49 -17.04 -8.30 -8.97
C ALA A 49 -15.52 -8.46 -8.78
N ILE A 50 -15.04 -8.34 -7.53
CA ILE A 50 -13.62 -8.52 -7.16
C ILE A 50 -13.23 -10.01 -7.34
N VAL A 51 -14.01 -10.92 -6.76
CA VAL A 51 -13.73 -12.37 -6.86
C VAL A 51 -13.73 -12.83 -8.31
N LYS A 52 -14.75 -12.46 -9.09
CA LYS A 52 -14.87 -12.81 -10.52
C LYS A 52 -13.67 -12.30 -11.34
N ALA A 53 -13.25 -11.03 -11.11
CA ALA A 53 -12.12 -10.45 -11.83
C ALA A 53 -10.80 -11.19 -11.52
N VAL A 54 -10.58 -11.56 -10.26
CA VAL A 54 -9.40 -12.34 -9.85
C VAL A 54 -9.40 -13.72 -10.49
N LEU A 55 -10.52 -14.43 -10.45
CA LEU A 55 -10.62 -15.77 -11.05
C LEU A 55 -10.35 -15.72 -12.56
N ALA A 56 -10.96 -14.78 -13.27
CA ALA A 56 -10.73 -14.60 -14.70
C ALA A 56 -9.27 -14.25 -15.02
N GLN A 57 -8.60 -13.46 -14.17
CA GLN A 57 -7.18 -13.15 -14.35
C GLN A 57 -6.29 -14.37 -14.05
N ASN A 58 -6.65 -15.19 -13.07
CA ASN A 58 -5.91 -16.43 -12.75
C ASN A 58 -5.91 -17.43 -13.94
N GLU A 59 -7.01 -17.49 -14.70
CA GLU A 59 -7.10 -18.28 -15.94
C GLU A 59 -6.19 -17.72 -17.04
N LYS A 60 -6.16 -16.39 -17.22
CA LYS A 60 -5.32 -15.73 -18.24
C LYS A 60 -3.85 -15.75 -17.89
N GLY A 61 -3.53 -15.61 -16.61
CA GLY A 61 -2.17 -15.41 -16.10
C GLY A 61 -1.59 -14.02 -16.35
N PRO A 62 -0.32 -13.81 -15.95
CA PRO A 62 0.37 -12.53 -16.17
C PRO A 62 0.52 -12.22 -17.67
N ILE A 63 0.56 -10.94 -18.01
CA ILE A 63 0.88 -10.48 -19.36
C ILE A 63 2.28 -10.99 -19.75
N PRO A 64 2.41 -11.73 -20.89
CA PRO A 64 3.69 -12.26 -21.31
C PRO A 64 4.77 -11.19 -21.41
N GLY A 65 5.93 -11.43 -20.78
CA GLY A 65 7.06 -10.52 -20.81
C GLY A 65 6.86 -9.21 -20.03
N MET A 66 5.77 -9.06 -19.25
CA MET A 66 5.57 -7.92 -18.37
C MET A 66 6.17 -8.22 -16.99
N ASP A 67 7.15 -7.42 -16.60
CA ASP A 67 7.74 -7.40 -15.27
C ASP A 67 7.63 -5.99 -14.63
N ASN A 68 8.19 -5.82 -13.44
CA ASN A 68 8.17 -4.54 -12.74
C ASN A 68 9.05 -3.46 -13.41
N ALA A 69 10.09 -3.83 -14.14
CA ALA A 69 10.94 -2.88 -14.86
C ALA A 69 10.19 -2.31 -16.06
N LYS A 70 9.62 -3.17 -16.88
CA LYS A 70 8.79 -2.79 -18.04
C LYS A 70 7.53 -2.04 -17.62
N TRP A 71 6.87 -2.46 -16.51
CA TRP A 71 5.71 -1.75 -15.98
C TRP A 71 5.97 -0.28 -15.68
N LYS A 72 7.16 0.08 -15.18
CA LYS A 72 7.51 1.48 -14.89
C LYS A 72 7.48 2.35 -16.14
N THR A 73 7.78 1.79 -17.31
CA THR A 73 7.78 2.52 -18.59
C THR A 73 6.39 2.66 -19.20
N VAL A 74 5.41 1.85 -18.81
CA VAL A 74 4.02 1.94 -19.28
C VAL A 74 3.42 3.29 -18.84
N ARG A 75 2.95 4.09 -19.79
CA ARG A 75 2.37 5.41 -19.49
C ARG A 75 0.94 5.27 -18.98
N ARG A 76 0.50 6.23 -18.15
CA ARG A 76 -0.87 6.29 -17.63
C ARG A 76 -1.93 6.40 -18.74
N SER A 77 -1.59 6.94 -19.88
CA SER A 77 -2.46 7.08 -21.05
C SER A 77 -2.57 5.83 -21.93
N GLU A 78 -1.81 4.78 -21.65
CA GLU A 78 -1.87 3.55 -22.44
C GLU A 78 -3.17 2.78 -22.19
N GLU A 79 -3.63 2.06 -23.22
CA GLU A 79 -4.87 1.27 -23.20
C GLU A 79 -4.87 0.27 -22.03
N LEU A 80 -3.77 -0.44 -21.83
CA LEU A 80 -3.59 -1.35 -20.69
C LEU A 80 -3.96 -0.73 -19.35
N ILE A 81 -3.53 0.51 -19.09
CA ILE A 81 -3.83 1.19 -17.84
C ILE A 81 -5.31 1.58 -17.78
N ARG A 82 -5.87 2.06 -18.89
CA ARG A 82 -7.30 2.39 -18.98
C ARG A 82 -8.16 1.14 -18.73
N ASP A 83 -7.77 0.00 -19.27
CA ASP A 83 -8.48 -1.27 -19.11
C ASP A 83 -8.46 -1.76 -17.67
N LEU A 84 -7.32 -1.66 -16.98
CA LEU A 84 -7.20 -2.06 -15.58
C LEU A 84 -7.97 -1.14 -14.62
N ILE A 85 -8.13 0.14 -14.96
CA ILE A 85 -9.01 1.08 -14.22
C ILE A 85 -10.47 0.88 -14.64
N GLY A 86 -10.71 0.69 -15.93
CA GLY A 86 -12.03 0.68 -16.55
C GLY A 86 -12.77 -0.65 -16.48
N ASN A 87 -12.15 -1.75 -16.06
CA ASN A 87 -12.87 -3.02 -15.87
C ASN A 87 -13.83 -2.93 -14.65
N GLU A 88 -14.68 -3.94 -14.47
CA GLU A 88 -15.71 -3.94 -13.43
C GLU A 88 -15.11 -3.78 -12.02
N ALA A 89 -14.01 -4.49 -11.73
CA ALA A 89 -13.31 -4.37 -10.43
C ALA A 89 -12.65 -2.99 -10.25
N GLY A 90 -12.01 -2.45 -11.29
CA GLY A 90 -11.40 -1.12 -11.25
C GLY A 90 -12.42 0.00 -10.99
N ARG A 91 -13.56 -0.05 -11.70
CA ARG A 91 -14.67 0.88 -11.44
C ARG A 91 -15.25 0.73 -10.04
N PHE A 92 -15.38 -0.50 -9.53
CA PHE A 92 -15.79 -0.74 -8.15
C PHE A 92 -14.83 -0.07 -7.17
N LEU A 93 -13.52 -0.29 -7.31
CA LEU A 93 -12.51 0.29 -6.44
C LEU A 93 -12.51 1.82 -6.51
N THR A 94 -12.61 2.40 -7.71
CA THR A 94 -12.67 3.86 -7.90
C THR A 94 -13.85 4.46 -7.14
N ARG A 95 -15.06 3.92 -7.33
CA ARG A 95 -16.24 4.40 -6.57
C ARG A 95 -16.04 4.29 -5.06
N LYS A 96 -15.50 3.18 -4.57
CA LYS A 96 -15.28 2.97 -3.12
C LYS A 96 -14.26 3.95 -2.53
N ILE A 97 -13.23 4.29 -3.28
CA ILE A 97 -12.28 5.33 -2.87
C ILE A 97 -12.97 6.70 -2.82
N GLU A 98 -13.72 7.08 -3.85
CA GLU A 98 -14.45 8.33 -3.92
C GLU A 98 -15.48 8.47 -2.79
N GLU A 99 -16.30 7.43 -2.55
CA GLU A 99 -17.31 7.37 -1.48
C GLU A 99 -16.71 7.48 -0.07
N SER A 100 -15.42 7.17 0.10
CA SER A 100 -14.76 7.19 1.41
C SER A 100 -14.45 8.57 1.97
N GLY A 101 -14.67 9.65 1.20
CA GLY A 101 -14.32 11.02 1.63
C GLY A 101 -12.83 11.21 1.94
N GLY A 102 -11.96 10.39 1.31
CA GLY A 102 -10.50 10.45 1.45
C GLY A 102 -9.94 9.61 2.61
N VAL A 103 -10.76 8.81 3.30
CA VAL A 103 -10.28 7.83 4.28
C VAL A 103 -9.45 6.75 3.58
N PHE A 104 -9.89 6.29 2.42
CA PHE A 104 -9.10 5.43 1.56
C PHE A 104 -8.47 6.24 0.41
N ALA A 105 -7.19 5.99 0.13
CA ALA A 105 -6.44 6.75 -0.87
C ALA A 105 -6.23 5.98 -2.17
N ARG A 106 -5.72 4.76 -2.07
CA ARG A 106 -5.40 3.89 -3.21
C ARG A 106 -5.87 2.48 -2.95
N ALA A 107 -6.32 1.83 -4.02
CA ALA A 107 -6.67 0.42 -3.98
C ALA A 107 -6.16 -0.29 -5.23
N PHE A 108 -5.62 -1.49 -5.07
CA PHE A 108 -5.28 -2.36 -6.17
C PHE A 108 -5.55 -3.82 -5.85
N LEU A 109 -5.86 -4.56 -6.89
CA LEU A 109 -6.20 -5.97 -6.86
C LEU A 109 -5.12 -6.76 -7.61
N SER A 110 -4.63 -7.84 -7.00
CA SER A 110 -3.67 -8.76 -7.60
C SER A 110 -4.23 -10.18 -7.65
N ALA A 111 -3.92 -10.90 -8.72
CA ALA A 111 -4.24 -12.31 -8.89
C ALA A 111 -3.20 -13.23 -8.22
N ALA A 112 -3.36 -14.54 -8.33
CA ALA A 112 -2.60 -15.53 -7.54
C ALA A 112 -1.07 -15.52 -7.77
N ARG A 113 -0.58 -15.04 -8.91
CA ARG A 113 0.85 -14.92 -9.20
C ARG A 113 1.42 -13.55 -8.85
N GLY A 114 0.59 -12.64 -8.28
CA GLY A 114 0.95 -11.30 -7.87
C GLY A 114 0.74 -10.22 -8.93
N GLU A 115 0.29 -10.58 -10.13
CA GLU A 115 0.01 -9.66 -11.23
C GLU A 115 -1.22 -8.79 -10.98
N LYS A 116 -1.25 -7.60 -11.57
CA LYS A 116 -2.39 -6.67 -11.49
C LYS A 116 -3.62 -7.20 -12.19
N VAL A 117 -4.76 -7.06 -11.52
CA VAL A 117 -6.12 -7.32 -12.04
C VAL A 117 -6.86 -6.00 -12.28
N ALA A 118 -6.78 -5.09 -11.31
CA ALA A 118 -7.46 -3.80 -11.32
C ALA A 118 -6.81 -2.83 -10.31
N PHE A 119 -7.09 -1.55 -10.47
CA PHE A 119 -6.73 -0.49 -9.51
C PHE A 119 -7.54 0.77 -9.80
N ASN A 120 -7.62 1.68 -8.81
CA ASN A 120 -8.15 3.03 -9.04
C ASN A 120 -7.09 3.98 -9.61
N GLU A 121 -5.81 3.75 -9.31
CA GLU A 121 -4.68 4.53 -9.80
C GLU A 121 -3.46 3.64 -10.05
N LYS A 122 -2.72 3.92 -11.15
CA LYS A 122 -1.50 3.16 -11.52
C LYS A 122 -0.48 3.19 -10.39
N THR A 123 -0.03 2.02 -9.97
CA THR A 123 1.03 1.80 -8.98
C THR A 123 2.38 1.61 -9.65
N ILE A 124 3.46 1.67 -8.86
CA ILE A 124 4.85 1.50 -9.34
C ILE A 124 5.21 0.06 -9.72
N SER A 125 4.43 -0.93 -9.27
CA SER A 125 4.70 -2.35 -9.51
C SER A 125 3.53 -3.04 -10.19
N TYR A 126 3.83 -3.95 -11.12
CA TYR A 126 2.90 -4.89 -11.76
C TYR A 126 2.75 -6.16 -10.94
N LEU A 127 3.89 -6.73 -10.53
CA LEU A 127 3.96 -7.97 -9.74
C LEU A 127 4.24 -7.64 -8.26
N HIS A 128 3.46 -8.25 -7.37
CA HIS A 128 3.55 -8.06 -5.92
C HIS A 128 4.02 -9.29 -5.16
N LYS A 129 4.21 -10.44 -5.83
CA LYS A 129 4.81 -11.64 -5.23
C LYS A 129 6.20 -11.30 -4.70
N GLY A 130 6.53 -11.75 -3.49
CA GLY A 130 7.75 -11.40 -2.77
C GLY A 130 7.60 -10.17 -1.85
N GLN A 131 6.42 -9.56 -1.77
CA GLN A 131 6.10 -8.46 -0.85
C GLN A 131 5.14 -8.94 0.23
N ALA A 132 5.38 -8.57 1.51
CA ALA A 132 4.58 -9.01 2.65
C ALA A 132 3.07 -8.77 2.48
N LYS A 133 2.68 -7.60 1.92
CA LYS A 133 1.29 -7.26 1.62
C LYS A 133 0.60 -8.21 0.63
N PHE A 134 1.34 -8.99 -0.14
CA PHE A 134 0.82 -10.01 -1.02
C PHE A 134 1.01 -11.41 -0.42
N ASP A 135 2.23 -11.72 0.01
CA ASP A 135 2.59 -13.09 0.42
C ASP A 135 1.89 -13.52 1.70
N VAL A 136 1.70 -12.61 2.67
CA VAL A 136 1.03 -12.94 3.94
C VAL A 136 -0.45 -13.29 3.71
N PRO A 137 -1.28 -12.47 3.04
CA PRO A 137 -2.67 -12.86 2.78
C PRO A 137 -2.81 -14.11 1.91
N MET A 138 -1.93 -14.30 0.92
CA MET A 138 -1.97 -15.48 0.05
C MET A 138 -1.62 -16.79 0.78
N SER A 139 -0.65 -16.75 1.69
CA SER A 139 -0.19 -17.97 2.38
C SER A 139 -1.01 -18.30 3.62
N THR A 140 -1.56 -17.29 4.31
CA THR A 140 -2.24 -17.48 5.60
C THR A 140 -3.76 -17.40 5.53
N GLY A 141 -4.31 -16.82 4.45
CA GLY A 141 -5.73 -16.49 4.36
C GLY A 141 -6.19 -15.40 5.33
N LYS A 142 -5.24 -14.70 5.99
CA LYS A 142 -5.52 -13.61 6.94
C LYS A 142 -5.19 -12.25 6.34
N THR A 143 -5.82 -11.21 6.85
CA THR A 143 -5.45 -9.83 6.50
C THR A 143 -4.07 -9.48 7.03
N TRP A 144 -3.40 -8.56 6.33
CA TRP A 144 -2.13 -7.97 6.74
C TRP A 144 -2.29 -6.45 6.82
N GLN A 145 -1.70 -5.86 7.86
CA GLN A 145 -1.56 -4.42 8.03
C GLN A 145 -0.09 -4.05 7.97
N GLY A 146 0.24 -3.11 7.12
CA GLY A 146 1.60 -2.55 7.02
C GLY A 146 1.93 -1.59 8.13
N PRO A 147 3.22 -1.26 8.29
CA PRO A 147 3.62 -0.13 9.13
C PRO A 147 3.08 1.19 8.57
N PRO A 148 3.04 2.27 9.38
CA PRO A 148 2.76 3.60 8.88
C PRO A 148 3.89 4.05 7.94
N GLU A 149 3.51 4.53 6.75
CA GLU A 149 4.40 5.04 5.72
C GLU A 149 4.02 6.49 5.40
N LEU A 150 5.01 7.37 5.25
CA LEU A 150 4.79 8.75 4.80
C LEU A 150 4.70 8.77 3.26
N ASP A 151 3.60 9.27 2.73
CA ASP A 151 3.52 9.61 1.31
C ASP A 151 4.27 10.94 1.10
N GLU A 152 5.41 10.88 0.42
CA GLU A 152 6.30 12.04 0.23
C GLU A 152 5.66 13.15 -0.61
N ILE A 153 4.68 12.83 -1.45
CA ILE A 153 4.00 13.80 -2.31
C ILE A 153 2.93 14.56 -1.52
N THR A 154 2.11 13.82 -0.78
CA THR A 154 0.99 14.41 -0.03
C THR A 154 1.34 14.79 1.40
N GLN A 155 2.53 14.38 1.90
CA GLN A 155 3.00 14.54 3.28
C GLN A 155 2.01 13.97 4.31
N VAL A 156 1.30 12.90 3.94
CA VAL A 156 0.31 12.23 4.78
C VAL A 156 0.76 10.82 5.12
N HIS A 157 0.69 10.47 6.40
CA HIS A 157 0.91 9.09 6.82
C HIS A 157 -0.28 8.21 6.44
N HIS A 158 0.02 7.04 5.93
CA HIS A 158 -0.95 6.00 5.60
C HIS A 158 -0.47 4.63 6.09
N VAL A 159 -1.39 3.70 6.25
CA VAL A 159 -1.12 2.28 6.40
C VAL A 159 -1.73 1.54 5.22
N GLN A 160 -1.12 0.42 4.83
CA GLN A 160 -1.70 -0.49 3.84
C GLN A 160 -2.41 -1.63 4.57
N ILE A 161 -3.64 -1.90 4.17
CA ILE A 161 -4.40 -3.08 4.57
C ILE A 161 -4.49 -3.99 3.36
N ALA A 162 -4.07 -5.23 3.52
CA ALA A 162 -4.16 -6.27 2.50
C ALA A 162 -5.10 -7.38 2.95
N ALA A 163 -6.16 -7.63 2.20
CA ALA A 163 -7.12 -8.69 2.45
C ALA A 163 -7.05 -9.78 1.39
N PRO A 164 -7.08 -11.07 1.75
CA PRO A 164 -7.17 -12.14 0.78
C PRO A 164 -8.52 -12.09 0.06
N VAL A 165 -8.52 -12.27 -1.25
CA VAL A 165 -9.71 -12.60 -2.02
C VAL A 165 -9.90 -14.10 -1.96
N LEU A 166 -11.04 -14.55 -1.45
CA LEU A 166 -11.29 -15.97 -1.21
C LEU A 166 -12.26 -16.54 -2.25
N SER A 167 -11.97 -17.76 -2.71
CA SER A 167 -12.91 -18.60 -3.49
C SER A 167 -12.87 -20.01 -2.94
N GLY A 168 -14.03 -20.54 -2.55
CA GLY A 168 -14.11 -21.83 -1.89
C GLY A 168 -13.28 -21.90 -0.59
N GLY A 169 -13.17 -20.79 0.16
CA GLY A 169 -12.39 -20.70 1.39
C GLY A 169 -10.86 -20.60 1.21
N ARG A 170 -10.37 -20.59 -0.04
CA ARG A 170 -8.92 -20.51 -0.34
C ARG A 170 -8.55 -19.16 -0.94
N PRO A 171 -7.38 -18.57 -0.58
CA PRO A 171 -6.88 -17.36 -1.21
C PRO A 171 -6.63 -17.57 -2.72
N VAL A 172 -7.20 -16.72 -3.55
CA VAL A 172 -7.05 -16.72 -5.00
C VAL A 172 -6.44 -15.42 -5.52
N GLY A 173 -6.29 -14.42 -4.67
CA GLY A 173 -5.70 -13.11 -4.94
C GLY A 173 -5.71 -12.24 -3.71
N VAL A 174 -5.28 -10.98 -3.85
CA VAL A 174 -5.17 -10.03 -2.74
C VAL A 174 -5.66 -8.65 -3.16
N LEU A 175 -6.53 -8.07 -2.35
CA LEU A 175 -6.90 -6.66 -2.41
C LEU A 175 -6.06 -5.86 -1.41
N VAL A 176 -5.36 -4.83 -1.89
CA VAL A 176 -4.58 -3.91 -1.05
C VAL A 176 -5.19 -2.53 -1.12
N VAL A 177 -5.41 -1.92 0.04
CA VAL A 177 -6.00 -0.58 0.17
C VAL A 177 -5.16 0.28 1.12
N GLY A 178 -4.82 1.49 0.71
CA GLY A 178 -4.15 2.50 1.52
C GLY A 178 -5.16 3.29 2.36
N VAL A 179 -4.95 3.37 3.67
CA VAL A 179 -5.77 4.12 4.63
C VAL A 179 -5.03 5.38 5.06
N ASN A 180 -5.64 6.53 4.86
CA ASN A 180 -5.11 7.84 5.22
C ASN A 180 -5.32 8.09 6.72
N LEU A 181 -4.24 8.08 7.51
CA LEU A 181 -4.31 8.21 8.95
C LEU A 181 -4.80 9.60 9.41
N ALA A 182 -4.51 10.65 8.63
CA ALA A 182 -4.97 12.00 8.97
C ALA A 182 -6.48 12.18 8.76
N LYS A 183 -7.08 11.48 7.79
CA LYS A 183 -8.52 11.51 7.53
C LYS A 183 -9.29 10.57 8.45
N LEU A 184 -8.66 9.48 8.87
CA LEU A 184 -9.23 8.47 9.74
C LEU A 184 -9.69 9.04 11.08
N MET A 185 -8.97 10.02 11.63
CA MET A 185 -9.21 10.63 12.94
C MET A 185 -10.04 11.91 12.89
N LYS A 186 -10.39 12.39 11.70
CA LYS A 186 -11.28 13.55 11.53
C LYS A 186 -12.72 13.05 11.35
N LYS A 187 -13.41 12.90 12.46
CA LYS A 187 -14.87 12.81 12.52
C LYS A 187 -15.44 14.09 13.07
#